data_0984df0789418c7886b52f6b35c410aa
#
_entry.id   0984df0789418c7886b52f6b35c410aa
#
_cell.length_a   1.000
_cell.length_b   1.000
_cell.length_c   1.000
_cell.angle_alpha   90.00
_cell.angle_beta   90.00
_cell.angle_gamma   90.00
#
_symmetry.space_group_name_H-M   'P 1'
#
loop_
_entity.id
_entity.type
_entity.pdbx_description
1 polymer ?
#
loop_
_entity_poly.entity_id
_entity_poly.type
_entity_poly.pdbx_seq_one_letter_code
_entity_poly.pdbx_strand_id
1 'polypeptide(L)'
;MYTDNDFIRLDWATKYVLRDKSDFEVFEGLMTVLFGEPVKIIELLESESNRENKDAKSNQVDIKAKNSKDEIILVEIQLEHQADFLERILFGVSKTITEHIGRGQNYANVKKVYSINILYFNLGVGKDYIYHGTNSFTGLNTGDTLVFNRREKQGYSKKKRANIFPEYYILRVNQYEKETPETPLEEWMQYLKDGYILPNTTTPGLQKARECLRVLSMSDKDRKAYERYLYNKVYEEDVVETAREDGWFEGYDEGEANALKKMELKLKNLGFDKQTIAEIIKKEE
;
A
#
# COMPACT_ATOMS: atom_id res chain seq x y z
N MET A 1 -12.72 17.26 -26.47
CA MET A 1 -12.12 17.66 -25.17
C MET A 1 -12.87 16.85 -24.15
N TYR A 2 -12.23 15.87 -23.53
CA TYR A 2 -12.87 15.03 -22.49
C TYR A 2 -12.92 15.84 -21.20
N THR A 3 -14.05 15.82 -20.50
CA THR A 3 -14.20 16.48 -19.19
C THR A 3 -13.72 15.55 -18.08
N ASP A 4 -13.33 16.09 -16.92
CA ASP A 4 -12.89 15.32 -15.74
C ASP A 4 -13.89 14.25 -15.27
N ASN A 5 -15.15 14.35 -15.68
CA ASN A 5 -16.21 13.38 -15.38
C ASN A 5 -16.24 12.15 -16.31
N ASP A 6 -15.40 12.09 -17.35
CA ASP A 6 -15.41 10.97 -18.32
C ASP A 6 -14.56 9.78 -17.84
N PHE A 7 -13.75 9.96 -16.80
CA PHE A 7 -12.86 8.93 -16.26
C PHE A 7 -13.21 8.55 -14.81
N ILE A 8 -12.99 7.29 -14.51
CA ILE A 8 -13.17 6.71 -13.19
C ILE A 8 -12.11 7.29 -12.24
N ARG A 9 -12.49 7.58 -10.98
CA ARG A 9 -11.52 8.04 -9.95
C ARG A 9 -10.41 7.01 -9.76
N LEU A 10 -9.22 7.54 -9.59
CA LEU A 10 -7.97 6.79 -9.68
C LEU A 10 -7.81 5.66 -8.67
N ASP A 11 -8.22 5.88 -7.43
CA ASP A 11 -8.15 4.90 -6.35
C ASP A 11 -9.04 3.67 -6.60
N TRP A 12 -10.28 3.89 -7.09
CA TRP A 12 -11.17 2.81 -7.51
C TRP A 12 -10.72 2.22 -8.85
N ALA A 13 -10.28 3.07 -9.78
CA ALA A 13 -9.83 2.68 -11.11
C ALA A 13 -8.66 1.69 -11.06
N THR A 14 -7.66 1.97 -10.25
CA THR A 14 -6.50 1.08 -10.10
C THR A 14 -6.92 -0.30 -9.59
N LYS A 15 -7.77 -0.34 -8.55
CA LYS A 15 -8.32 -1.61 -8.04
C LYS A 15 -9.17 -2.32 -9.08
N TYR A 16 -9.98 -1.58 -9.84
CA TYR A 16 -10.86 -2.11 -10.88
C TYR A 16 -10.08 -2.76 -12.01
N VAL A 17 -9.13 -2.04 -12.61
CA VAL A 17 -8.37 -2.54 -13.77
C VAL A 17 -7.37 -3.65 -13.42
N LEU A 18 -6.78 -3.60 -12.23
CA LEU A 18 -5.86 -4.65 -11.78
C LEU A 18 -6.58 -5.93 -11.33
N ARG A 19 -7.88 -5.86 -10.99
CA ARG A 19 -8.71 -7.00 -10.56
C ARG A 19 -9.51 -7.64 -11.69
N ASP A 20 -9.38 -7.17 -12.92
CA ASP A 20 -10.10 -7.76 -14.05
C ASP A 20 -9.71 -9.22 -14.22
N LYS A 21 -10.69 -10.13 -13.96
CA LYS A 21 -10.49 -11.57 -14.12
C LYS A 21 -10.56 -12.04 -15.56
N SER A 22 -11.08 -11.20 -16.46
CA SER A 22 -11.24 -11.51 -17.88
C SER A 22 -10.01 -11.17 -18.70
N ASP A 23 -9.19 -10.22 -18.19
CA ASP A 23 -8.01 -9.72 -18.91
C ASP A 23 -6.95 -9.24 -17.92
N PHE A 24 -5.83 -9.91 -17.87
CA PHE A 24 -4.72 -9.58 -16.97
C PHE A 24 -3.71 -8.60 -17.58
N GLU A 25 -3.92 -8.08 -18.79
CA GLU A 25 -2.94 -7.29 -19.52
C GLU A 25 -2.45 -6.07 -18.73
N VAL A 26 -3.35 -5.38 -18.04
CA VAL A 26 -2.99 -4.22 -17.18
C VAL A 26 -2.12 -4.64 -16.02
N PHE A 27 -2.50 -5.70 -15.33
CA PHE A 27 -1.76 -6.23 -14.19
C PHE A 27 -0.39 -6.79 -14.60
N GLU A 28 -0.36 -7.58 -15.67
CA GLU A 28 0.87 -8.13 -16.26
C GLU A 28 1.83 -7.01 -16.68
N GLY A 29 1.28 -5.92 -17.24
CA GLY A 29 2.05 -4.74 -17.66
C GLY A 29 2.76 -4.07 -16.49
N LEU A 30 2.04 -3.78 -15.40
CA LEU A 30 2.64 -3.20 -14.20
C LEU A 30 3.72 -4.12 -13.61
N MET A 31 3.43 -5.41 -13.47
CA MET A 31 4.39 -6.36 -12.91
C MET A 31 5.63 -6.53 -13.82
N THR A 32 5.45 -6.54 -15.13
CA THR A 32 6.54 -6.62 -16.11
C THR A 32 7.50 -5.43 -15.96
N VAL A 33 6.96 -4.23 -15.81
CA VAL A 33 7.76 -3.01 -15.63
C VAL A 33 8.46 -3.01 -14.26
N LEU A 34 7.76 -3.40 -13.19
CA LEU A 34 8.35 -3.46 -11.84
C LEU A 34 9.47 -4.49 -11.71
N PHE A 35 9.31 -5.68 -12.30
CA PHE A 35 10.26 -6.76 -12.17
C PHE A 35 11.39 -6.69 -13.22
N GLY A 36 11.22 -5.87 -14.26
CA GLY A 36 12.17 -5.77 -15.38
C GLY A 36 12.24 -7.02 -16.25
N GLU A 37 11.24 -7.90 -16.15
CA GLU A 37 11.10 -9.12 -16.94
C GLU A 37 9.61 -9.41 -17.25
N PRO A 38 9.28 -10.08 -18.36
CA PRO A 38 7.89 -10.40 -18.70
C PRO A 38 7.21 -11.24 -17.61
N VAL A 39 6.06 -10.78 -17.15
CA VAL A 39 5.22 -11.47 -16.18
C VAL A 39 3.94 -11.92 -16.84
N LYS A 40 3.56 -13.19 -16.62
CA LYS A 40 2.29 -13.76 -17.05
C LYS A 40 1.50 -14.21 -15.84
N ILE A 41 0.29 -13.70 -15.69
CA ILE A 41 -0.64 -14.08 -14.61
C ILE A 41 -1.46 -15.28 -15.09
N ILE A 42 -1.58 -16.28 -14.22
CA ILE A 42 -2.37 -17.50 -14.49
C ILE A 42 -3.76 -17.35 -13.88
N GLU A 43 -3.83 -16.83 -12.66
CA GLU A 43 -5.11 -16.68 -11.94
C GLU A 43 -5.03 -15.62 -10.86
N LEU A 44 -6.16 -14.95 -10.58
CA LEU A 44 -6.37 -14.21 -9.35
C LEU A 44 -6.91 -15.18 -8.30
N LEU A 45 -6.20 -15.24 -7.19
CA LEU A 45 -6.58 -16.06 -6.05
C LEU A 45 -7.59 -15.30 -5.19
N GLU A 46 -8.57 -15.99 -4.64
CA GLU A 46 -9.45 -15.36 -3.66
C GLU A 46 -8.66 -15.08 -2.38
N SER A 47 -8.76 -13.85 -1.89
CA SER A 47 -8.33 -13.55 -0.53
C SER A 47 -9.39 -14.15 0.39
N GLU A 48 -9.15 -15.36 0.90
CA GLU A 48 -10.07 -15.99 1.84
C GLU A 48 -10.20 -15.10 3.09
N SER A 49 -11.32 -14.38 3.16
CA SER A 49 -11.85 -13.98 4.45
C SER A 49 -12.32 -15.27 5.11
N ASN A 50 -11.53 -15.85 6.02
CA ASN A 50 -11.96 -16.97 6.84
C ASN A 50 -13.29 -16.61 7.53
N ARG A 51 -14.40 -17.03 6.94
CA ARG A 51 -15.74 -16.92 7.54
C ARG A 51 -15.93 -17.86 8.75
N GLU A 52 -14.93 -18.70 9.04
CA GLU A 52 -15.03 -19.71 10.12
C GLU A 52 -14.70 -19.18 11.52
N ASN A 53 -14.04 -18.00 11.65
CA ASN A 53 -13.83 -17.38 12.95
C ASN A 53 -14.07 -15.88 12.86
N LYS A 54 -15.19 -15.41 13.44
CA LYS A 54 -15.52 -13.98 13.56
C LYS A 54 -14.46 -13.16 14.33
N ASP A 55 -13.58 -13.82 15.07
CA ASP A 55 -12.54 -13.20 15.90
C ASP A 55 -11.13 -13.20 15.24
N ALA A 56 -10.97 -13.84 14.07
CA ALA A 56 -9.70 -13.80 13.35
C ALA A 56 -9.52 -12.46 12.63
N LYS A 57 -8.42 -11.74 12.89
CA LYS A 57 -8.03 -10.53 12.12
C LYS A 57 -8.07 -10.86 10.63
N SER A 58 -9.05 -10.28 9.93
CA SER A 58 -9.19 -10.39 8.49
C SER A 58 -8.13 -9.50 7.85
N ASN A 59 -7.04 -10.07 7.36
CA ASN A 59 -6.12 -9.34 6.50
C ASN A 59 -6.52 -9.59 5.05
N GLN A 60 -7.37 -8.72 4.54
CA GLN A 60 -7.83 -8.78 3.17
C GLN A 60 -6.88 -7.95 2.29
N VAL A 61 -5.96 -8.62 1.58
CA VAL A 61 -5.17 -7.95 0.54
C VAL A 61 -6.06 -7.57 -0.64
N ASP A 62 -5.75 -6.45 -1.29
CA ASP A 62 -6.57 -5.97 -2.41
C ASP A 62 -6.54 -6.95 -3.59
N ILE A 63 -5.36 -7.48 -3.94
CA ILE A 63 -5.19 -8.42 -5.04
C ILE A 63 -4.19 -9.51 -4.63
N LYS A 64 -4.54 -10.75 -4.89
CA LYS A 64 -3.68 -11.91 -4.74
C LYS A 64 -3.68 -12.69 -6.05
N ALA A 65 -2.51 -12.87 -6.66
CA ALA A 65 -2.38 -13.50 -7.96
C ALA A 65 -1.27 -14.56 -7.96
N LYS A 66 -1.39 -15.50 -8.90
CA LYS A 66 -0.34 -16.48 -9.19
C LYS A 66 0.16 -16.28 -10.61
N ASN A 67 1.48 -16.19 -10.79
CA ASN A 67 2.10 -16.07 -12.09
C ASN A 67 2.49 -17.45 -12.70
N SER A 68 2.97 -17.42 -13.94
CA SER A 68 3.39 -18.63 -14.69
C SER A 68 4.61 -19.33 -14.10
N LYS A 69 5.35 -18.70 -13.19
CA LYS A 69 6.47 -19.29 -12.44
C LYS A 69 6.03 -19.94 -11.13
N ASP A 70 4.70 -20.03 -10.88
CA ASP A 70 4.09 -20.54 -9.65
C ASP A 70 4.46 -19.68 -8.40
N GLU A 71 4.72 -18.39 -8.60
CA GLU A 71 5.01 -17.41 -7.57
C GLU A 71 3.74 -16.62 -7.24
N ILE A 72 3.62 -16.14 -6.00
CA ILE A 72 2.46 -15.39 -5.54
C ILE A 72 2.79 -13.89 -5.50
N ILE A 73 1.89 -13.09 -6.06
CA ILE A 73 1.99 -11.64 -6.06
C ILE A 73 0.81 -11.10 -5.24
N LEU A 74 1.13 -10.33 -4.21
CA LEU A 74 0.18 -9.58 -3.38
C LEU A 74 0.26 -8.11 -3.77
N VAL A 75 -0.87 -7.47 -4.01
CA VAL A 75 -0.93 -6.02 -4.21
C VAL A 75 -1.84 -5.42 -3.15
N GLU A 76 -1.34 -4.40 -2.49
CA GLU A 76 -2.06 -3.60 -1.50
C GLU A 76 -2.06 -2.15 -1.98
N ILE A 77 -3.23 -1.52 -2.03
CA ILE A 77 -3.40 -0.12 -2.43
C ILE A 77 -3.97 0.62 -1.23
N GLN A 78 -3.15 1.46 -0.62
CA GLN A 78 -3.48 2.12 0.63
C GLN A 78 -3.49 3.65 0.46
N LEU A 79 -4.64 4.27 0.75
CA LEU A 79 -4.83 5.71 0.60
C LEU A 79 -4.36 6.47 1.84
N GLU A 80 -4.62 5.93 3.02
CA GLU A 80 -4.38 6.59 4.29
C GLU A 80 -3.32 5.88 5.12
N HIS A 81 -2.60 6.65 5.92
CA HIS A 81 -1.60 6.12 6.84
C HIS A 81 -2.26 5.31 7.96
N GLN A 82 -1.78 4.07 8.15
CA GLN A 82 -2.10 3.23 9.29
C GLN A 82 -0.83 2.99 10.10
N ALA A 83 -0.91 3.14 11.41
CA ALA A 83 0.26 3.04 12.28
C ALA A 83 0.95 1.66 12.25
N ASP A 84 0.17 0.60 12.02
CA ASP A 84 0.61 -0.81 11.95
C ASP A 84 0.76 -1.34 10.52
N PHE A 85 1.00 -0.45 9.55
CA PHE A 85 1.03 -0.82 8.13
C PHE A 85 2.15 -1.84 7.81
N LEU A 86 3.34 -1.68 8.37
CA LEU A 86 4.46 -2.61 8.13
C LEU A 86 4.19 -3.99 8.70
N GLU A 87 3.63 -4.06 9.91
CA GLU A 87 3.21 -5.30 10.54
C GLU A 87 2.12 -6.00 9.73
N ARG A 88 1.21 -5.23 9.16
CA ARG A 88 0.12 -5.72 8.31
C ARG A 88 0.63 -6.36 7.03
N ILE A 89 1.54 -5.73 6.29
CA ILE A 89 2.12 -6.33 5.08
C ILE A 89 2.96 -7.57 5.41
N LEU A 90 3.71 -7.55 6.51
CA LEU A 90 4.47 -8.72 6.98
C LEU A 90 3.53 -9.87 7.33
N PHE A 91 2.44 -9.60 8.06
CA PHE A 91 1.43 -10.61 8.40
C PHE A 91 0.78 -11.19 7.14
N GLY A 92 0.40 -10.36 6.15
CA GLY A 92 -0.20 -10.79 4.89
C GLY A 92 0.70 -11.72 4.09
N VAL A 93 1.99 -11.41 4.00
CA VAL A 93 3.00 -12.27 3.37
C VAL A 93 3.14 -13.60 4.12
N SER A 94 3.26 -13.56 5.46
CA SER A 94 3.42 -14.75 6.30
C SER A 94 2.20 -15.68 6.19
N LYS A 95 1.00 -15.12 6.24
CA LYS A 95 -0.27 -15.83 6.04
C LYS A 95 -0.31 -16.49 4.66
N THR A 96 0.05 -15.76 3.61
CA THR A 96 0.10 -16.29 2.25
C THR A 96 1.06 -17.47 2.11
N ILE A 97 2.24 -17.40 2.73
CA ILE A 97 3.18 -18.53 2.74
C ILE A 97 2.56 -19.75 3.41
N THR A 98 1.92 -19.57 4.56
CA THR A 98 1.33 -20.70 5.33
C THR A 98 0.08 -21.29 4.66
N GLU A 99 -0.71 -20.49 3.96
CA GLU A 99 -1.88 -20.97 3.21
C GLU A 99 -1.50 -21.86 2.01
N HIS A 100 -0.33 -21.62 1.41
CA HIS A 100 0.14 -22.35 0.23
C HIS A 100 1.02 -23.57 0.57
N ILE A 101 1.21 -23.88 1.84
CA ILE A 101 1.89 -25.09 2.31
C ILE A 101 0.97 -25.89 3.24
N GLY A 102 0.48 -27.03 2.78
CA GLY A 102 -0.39 -27.90 3.59
C GLY A 102 0.37 -28.65 4.68
N ARG A 103 -0.36 -29.12 5.72
CA ARG A 103 0.21 -29.95 6.78
C ARG A 103 0.86 -31.22 6.18
N GLY A 104 2.11 -31.47 6.56
CA GLY A 104 2.87 -32.65 6.09
C GLY A 104 3.47 -32.50 4.69
N GLN A 105 3.31 -31.36 4.02
CA GLN A 105 3.99 -31.09 2.76
C GLN A 105 5.47 -30.76 2.96
N ASN A 106 6.28 -31.02 1.92
CA ASN A 106 7.69 -30.68 1.93
C ASN A 106 7.89 -29.16 1.85
N TYR A 107 8.80 -28.62 2.66
CA TYR A 107 9.17 -27.20 2.63
C TYR A 107 9.71 -26.73 1.25
N ALA A 108 10.12 -27.65 0.38
CA ALA A 108 10.43 -27.33 -1.01
C ALA A 108 9.25 -26.72 -1.79
N ASN A 109 8.02 -26.90 -1.30
CA ASN A 109 6.78 -26.38 -1.88
C ASN A 109 6.46 -24.94 -1.43
N VAL A 110 7.26 -24.33 -0.54
CA VAL A 110 7.10 -22.90 -0.18
C VAL A 110 7.21 -22.06 -1.44
N LYS A 111 6.20 -21.25 -1.69
CA LYS A 111 6.13 -20.35 -2.85
C LYS A 111 6.90 -19.07 -2.59
N LYS A 112 7.53 -18.54 -3.65
CA LYS A 112 8.03 -17.15 -3.65
C LYS A 112 6.84 -16.20 -3.54
N VAL A 113 6.96 -15.18 -2.70
CA VAL A 113 5.93 -14.14 -2.54
C VAL A 113 6.54 -12.78 -2.84
N TYR A 114 5.86 -12.01 -3.66
CA TYR A 114 6.11 -10.60 -3.90
C TYR A 114 4.99 -9.78 -3.26
N SER A 115 5.33 -8.77 -2.46
CA SER A 115 4.39 -7.83 -1.86
C SER A 115 4.57 -6.46 -2.51
N ILE A 116 3.58 -6.02 -3.26
CA ILE A 116 3.56 -4.75 -3.97
C ILE A 116 2.64 -3.81 -3.21
N ASN A 117 3.19 -2.72 -2.69
CA ASN A 117 2.48 -1.79 -1.82
C ASN A 117 2.43 -0.41 -2.49
N ILE A 118 1.25 -0.03 -2.98
CA ILE A 118 0.99 1.25 -3.65
C ILE A 118 0.42 2.22 -2.61
N LEU A 119 1.20 3.22 -2.23
CA LEU A 119 0.91 4.09 -1.09
C LEU A 119 0.67 5.54 -1.53
N TYR A 120 -0.47 6.07 -1.12
CA TYR A 120 -0.85 7.47 -1.32
C TYR A 120 -0.56 8.34 -0.08
N PHE A 121 0.27 7.84 0.83
CA PHE A 121 0.76 8.56 2.01
C PHE A 121 2.27 8.41 2.16
N ASN A 122 2.88 9.24 3.00
CA ASN A 122 4.32 9.18 3.25
C ASN A 122 4.64 8.06 4.24
N LEU A 123 5.40 7.07 3.80
CA LEU A 123 5.94 6.00 4.64
C LEU A 123 7.46 6.14 4.74
N GLY A 124 7.95 6.38 5.95
CA GLY A 124 9.39 6.50 6.21
C GLY A 124 10.03 7.76 5.59
N VAL A 125 11.36 7.85 5.73
CA VAL A 125 12.18 8.96 5.23
C VAL A 125 13.12 8.45 4.14
N GLY A 126 13.10 9.09 2.98
CA GLY A 126 13.94 8.72 1.82
C GLY A 126 13.60 9.59 0.62
N LYS A 127 14.52 9.63 -0.35
CA LYS A 127 14.42 10.53 -1.52
C LYS A 127 13.72 9.90 -2.72
N ASP A 128 13.67 8.56 -2.77
CA ASP A 128 13.09 7.84 -3.91
C ASP A 128 11.57 7.65 -3.73
N TYR A 129 10.86 7.51 -4.82
CA TYR A 129 9.44 7.19 -4.84
C TYR A 129 9.17 5.69 -4.94
N ILE A 130 10.19 4.85 -5.23
CA ILE A 130 10.09 3.38 -5.23
C ILE A 130 11.24 2.77 -4.45
N TYR A 131 10.90 1.85 -3.55
CA TYR A 131 11.85 1.07 -2.78
C TYR A 131 11.62 -0.42 -3.01
N HIS A 132 12.71 -1.15 -3.27
CA HIS A 132 12.71 -2.59 -3.41
C HIS A 132 13.44 -3.24 -2.23
N GLY A 133 12.69 -3.95 -1.40
CA GLY A 133 13.19 -4.68 -0.24
C GLY A 133 13.47 -6.14 -0.57
N THR A 134 14.71 -6.57 -0.36
CA THR A 134 15.16 -7.94 -0.55
C THR A 134 15.91 -8.44 0.67
N ASN A 135 16.01 -9.77 0.83
CA ASN A 135 16.83 -10.36 1.88
C ASN A 135 18.25 -10.59 1.39
N SER A 136 19.22 -10.06 2.11
CA SER A 136 20.64 -10.24 1.91
C SER A 136 21.28 -10.80 3.19
N PHE A 137 22.24 -11.72 3.05
CA PHE A 137 22.97 -12.30 4.17
C PHE A 137 24.44 -11.86 4.03
N THR A 138 24.87 -11.03 4.97
CA THR A 138 26.23 -10.47 4.97
C THR A 138 27.07 -11.14 6.04
N GLY A 139 28.27 -11.57 5.67
CA GLY A 139 29.24 -12.16 6.60
C GLY A 139 29.66 -11.15 7.66
N LEU A 140 29.47 -11.46 8.94
CA LEU A 140 29.80 -10.55 10.04
C LEU A 140 31.30 -10.25 10.17
N ASN A 141 32.14 -11.20 9.77
CA ASN A 141 33.60 -11.05 9.87
C ASN A 141 34.24 -10.53 8.61
N THR A 142 33.69 -10.83 7.44
CA THR A 142 34.32 -10.60 6.13
C THR A 142 33.60 -9.53 5.31
N GLY A 143 32.34 -9.21 5.63
CA GLY A 143 31.51 -8.27 4.86
C GLY A 143 31.03 -8.82 3.50
N ASP A 144 31.36 -10.06 3.15
CA ASP A 144 30.91 -10.68 1.89
C ASP A 144 29.42 -11.06 1.92
N THR A 145 28.85 -11.25 0.74
CA THR A 145 27.44 -11.69 0.63
C THR A 145 27.39 -13.20 0.44
N LEU A 146 26.64 -13.89 1.30
CA LEU A 146 26.38 -15.32 1.18
C LEU A 146 25.50 -15.61 -0.06
N VAL A 147 26.03 -16.35 -1.00
CA VAL A 147 25.32 -16.78 -2.22
C VAL A 147 24.86 -18.23 -2.07
N PHE A 148 23.54 -18.44 -2.24
CA PHE A 148 22.95 -19.78 -2.18
C PHE A 148 23.02 -20.46 -3.56
N ASN A 149 23.64 -21.64 -3.61
CA ASN A 149 23.68 -22.48 -4.80
C ASN A 149 22.75 -23.69 -4.61
N ARG A 150 21.93 -24.01 -5.62
CA ARG A 150 21.11 -25.23 -5.59
C ARG A 150 21.98 -26.44 -5.95
N ARG A 151 21.99 -27.46 -5.11
CA ARG A 151 22.44 -28.81 -5.50
C ARG A 151 21.30 -29.47 -6.28
N GLU A 152 21.51 -29.73 -7.55
CA GLU A 152 20.64 -30.60 -8.33
C GLU A 152 21.04 -32.07 -8.14
N LYS A 153 20.07 -32.98 -8.31
CA LYS A 153 20.27 -34.43 -8.12
C LYS A 153 21.40 -35.04 -8.98
N GLN A 154 21.91 -34.31 -9.98
CA GLN A 154 22.93 -34.78 -10.95
C GLN A 154 24.19 -33.86 -11.01
N GLY A 155 24.41 -33.00 -10.03
CA GLY A 155 25.60 -32.14 -10.01
C GLY A 155 25.33 -30.73 -9.49
N TYR A 156 26.38 -29.91 -9.44
CA TYR A 156 26.22 -28.50 -9.05
C TYR A 156 25.67 -27.69 -10.22
N SER A 157 24.46 -27.20 -10.12
CA SER A 157 23.96 -26.19 -11.05
C SER A 157 24.56 -24.84 -10.71
N LYS A 158 25.13 -24.14 -11.70
CA LYS A 158 25.55 -22.73 -11.58
C LYS A 158 24.36 -21.75 -11.53
N LYS A 159 23.10 -22.23 -11.66
CA LYS A 159 21.92 -21.39 -11.51
C LYS A 159 21.82 -20.96 -10.06
N LYS A 160 21.94 -19.65 -9.81
CA LYS A 160 21.61 -19.06 -8.50
C LYS A 160 20.24 -19.58 -8.09
N ARG A 161 20.12 -20.12 -6.88
CA ARG A 161 18.81 -20.42 -6.31
C ARG A 161 18.05 -19.10 -6.33
N ALA A 162 16.90 -19.07 -6.99
CA ALA A 162 16.00 -17.92 -6.87
C ALA A 162 15.83 -17.64 -5.38
N ASN A 163 15.99 -16.40 -4.96
CA ASN A 163 15.82 -16.03 -3.58
C ASN A 163 14.38 -16.36 -3.17
N ILE A 164 14.20 -17.37 -2.30
CA ILE A 164 12.88 -17.84 -1.85
C ILE A 164 12.25 -16.87 -0.85
N PHE A 165 13.06 -16.00 -0.24
CA PHE A 165 12.56 -15.02 0.73
C PHE A 165 11.64 -14.02 0.03
N PRO A 166 10.60 -13.53 0.73
CA PRO A 166 9.71 -12.52 0.18
C PRO A 166 10.46 -11.29 -0.31
N GLU A 167 9.93 -10.65 -1.33
CA GLU A 167 10.38 -9.35 -1.81
C GLU A 167 9.26 -8.34 -1.68
N TYR A 168 9.62 -7.12 -1.30
CA TYR A 168 8.70 -6.03 -1.04
C TYR A 168 8.98 -4.88 -1.99
N TYR A 169 7.94 -4.39 -2.65
CA TYR A 169 7.99 -3.15 -3.42
C TYR A 169 7.10 -2.13 -2.73
N ILE A 170 7.65 -0.96 -2.45
CA ILE A 170 6.93 0.17 -1.84
C ILE A 170 6.95 1.30 -2.86
N LEU A 171 5.77 1.61 -3.42
CA LEU A 171 5.55 2.68 -4.37
C LEU A 171 4.91 3.85 -3.63
N ARG A 172 5.65 4.93 -3.41
CA ARG A 172 5.24 6.15 -2.72
C ARG A 172 4.69 7.13 -3.74
N VAL A 173 3.44 6.98 -4.13
CA VAL A 173 2.83 7.70 -5.26
C VAL A 173 2.92 9.21 -5.10
N ASN A 174 2.65 9.74 -3.89
CA ASN A 174 2.71 11.17 -3.62
C ASN A 174 4.12 11.76 -3.64
N GLN A 175 5.17 10.93 -3.64
CA GLN A 175 6.57 11.37 -3.74
C GLN A 175 7.08 11.40 -5.18
N TYR A 176 6.28 10.97 -6.15
CA TYR A 176 6.60 11.11 -7.56
C TYR A 176 6.28 12.55 -8.01
N GLU A 177 7.31 13.35 -8.33
CA GLU A 177 7.16 14.78 -8.62
C GLU A 177 7.53 15.17 -10.07
N LYS A 178 7.94 14.19 -10.90
CA LYS A 178 8.29 14.47 -12.31
C LYS A 178 7.04 14.86 -13.10
N GLU A 179 7.14 15.96 -13.85
CA GLU A 179 6.07 16.42 -14.74
C GLU A 179 5.96 15.57 -16.02
N THR A 180 7.09 15.04 -16.48
CA THR A 180 7.15 14.25 -17.73
C THR A 180 7.86 12.93 -17.44
N PRO A 181 7.18 11.79 -17.61
CA PRO A 181 7.81 10.48 -17.44
C PRO A 181 8.77 10.18 -18.59
N GLU A 182 9.93 9.62 -18.27
CA GLU A 182 11.00 9.26 -19.20
C GLU A 182 11.16 7.75 -19.35
N THR A 183 10.60 6.98 -18.42
CA THR A 183 10.71 5.51 -18.38
C THR A 183 9.33 4.87 -18.23
N PRO A 184 9.16 3.60 -18.65
CA PRO A 184 7.91 2.86 -18.44
C PRO A 184 7.45 2.85 -16.97
N LEU A 185 8.38 2.81 -16.03
CA LEU A 185 8.08 2.83 -14.60
C LEU A 185 7.51 4.20 -14.17
N GLU A 186 8.06 5.27 -14.71
CA GLU A 186 7.59 6.63 -14.46
C GLU A 186 6.22 6.90 -15.11
N GLU A 187 5.95 6.32 -16.28
CA GLU A 187 4.59 6.37 -16.86
C GLU A 187 3.56 5.68 -15.95
N TRP A 188 3.92 4.54 -15.34
CA TRP A 188 3.08 3.89 -14.34
C TRP A 188 2.91 4.75 -13.09
N MET A 189 3.97 5.39 -12.60
CA MET A 189 3.88 6.29 -11.43
C MET A 189 3.01 7.51 -11.73
N GLN A 190 3.10 8.10 -12.92
CA GLN A 190 2.24 9.19 -13.37
C GLN A 190 0.78 8.73 -13.43
N TYR A 191 0.52 7.57 -14.05
CA TYR A 191 -0.81 6.99 -14.06
C TYR A 191 -1.38 6.75 -12.66
N LEU A 192 -0.59 6.19 -11.75
CA LEU A 192 -1.01 5.94 -10.36
C LEU A 192 -1.26 7.24 -9.59
N LYS A 193 -0.56 8.33 -9.93
CA LYS A 193 -0.67 9.61 -9.22
C LYS A 193 -1.90 10.42 -9.64
N ASP A 194 -2.14 10.58 -10.94
CA ASP A 194 -3.15 11.50 -11.48
C ASP A 194 -4.03 10.91 -12.60
N GLY A 195 -3.83 9.62 -12.94
CA GLY A 195 -4.59 8.95 -13.98
C GLY A 195 -4.14 9.28 -15.41
N TYR A 196 -3.10 10.10 -15.56
CA TYR A 196 -2.64 10.50 -16.88
C TYR A 196 -1.86 9.38 -17.56
N ILE A 197 -2.23 9.09 -18.81
CA ILE A 197 -1.56 8.13 -19.67
C ILE A 197 -1.15 8.83 -20.96
N LEU A 198 0.14 8.78 -21.30
CA LEU A 198 0.68 9.40 -22.52
C LEU A 198 -0.08 8.91 -23.76
N PRO A 199 -0.53 9.80 -24.68
CA PRO A 199 -1.32 9.42 -25.85
C PRO A 199 -0.73 8.30 -26.70
N ASN A 200 0.59 8.28 -26.85
CA ASN A 200 1.34 7.32 -27.66
C ASN A 200 2.20 6.37 -26.80
N THR A 201 1.75 6.06 -25.58
CA THR A 201 2.49 5.13 -24.72
C THR A 201 2.66 3.76 -25.37
N THR A 202 3.86 3.20 -25.23
CA THR A 202 4.18 1.81 -25.55
C THR A 202 4.43 0.98 -24.28
N THR A 203 4.26 1.62 -23.14
CA THR A 203 4.45 0.97 -21.84
C THR A 203 3.44 -0.16 -21.63
N PRO A 204 3.90 -1.38 -21.32
CA PRO A 204 3.02 -2.53 -21.15
C PRO A 204 1.86 -2.24 -20.19
N GLY A 205 0.65 -2.60 -20.60
CA GLY A 205 -0.58 -2.48 -19.81
C GLY A 205 -1.27 -1.11 -19.83
N LEU A 206 -0.55 0.01 -20.09
CA LEU A 206 -1.15 1.35 -20.01
C LEU A 206 -2.14 1.69 -21.12
N GLN A 207 -1.94 1.17 -22.33
CA GLN A 207 -2.93 1.34 -23.40
C GLN A 207 -4.25 0.66 -23.03
N LYS A 208 -4.17 -0.54 -22.51
CA LYS A 208 -5.33 -1.30 -22.04
C LYS A 208 -6.01 -0.62 -20.85
N ALA A 209 -5.23 -0.11 -19.90
CA ALA A 209 -5.74 0.65 -18.76
C ALA A 209 -6.59 1.85 -19.23
N ARG A 210 -6.12 2.59 -20.24
CA ARG A 210 -6.87 3.71 -20.82
C ARG A 210 -8.23 3.29 -21.40
N GLU A 211 -8.30 2.14 -22.06
CA GLU A 211 -9.56 1.62 -22.61
C GLU A 211 -10.54 1.25 -21.50
N CYS A 212 -10.06 0.60 -20.44
CA CYS A 212 -10.87 0.17 -19.31
C CYS A 212 -11.39 1.35 -18.46
N LEU A 213 -10.68 2.49 -18.46
CA LEU A 213 -10.99 3.63 -17.58
C LEU A 213 -12.10 4.55 -18.08
N ARG A 214 -12.66 4.30 -19.26
CA ARG A 214 -13.80 5.09 -19.73
C ARG A 214 -15.06 4.69 -18.97
N VAL A 215 -15.66 5.62 -18.23
CA VAL A 215 -16.93 5.40 -17.51
C VAL A 215 -18.03 4.87 -18.44
N LEU A 216 -18.02 5.33 -19.70
CA LEU A 216 -18.98 4.90 -20.74
C LEU A 216 -18.81 3.43 -21.17
N SER A 217 -17.64 2.82 -20.91
CA SER A 217 -17.40 1.40 -21.20
C SER A 217 -17.72 0.46 -20.04
N MET A 218 -18.12 1.00 -18.88
CA MET A 218 -18.51 0.20 -17.72
C MET A 218 -19.82 -0.55 -17.94
N SER A 219 -19.87 -1.78 -17.44
CA SER A 219 -21.14 -2.48 -17.28
C SER A 219 -22.05 -1.77 -16.27
N ASP A 220 -23.39 -1.95 -16.38
CA ASP A 220 -24.34 -1.38 -15.41
C ASP A 220 -24.06 -1.83 -13.97
N LYS A 221 -23.52 -3.04 -13.79
CA LYS A 221 -23.12 -3.58 -12.48
C LYS A 221 -21.92 -2.82 -11.92
N ASP A 222 -20.92 -2.58 -12.74
CA ASP A 222 -19.68 -1.90 -12.33
C ASP A 222 -19.92 -0.43 -12.08
N ARG A 223 -20.76 0.23 -12.90
CA ARG A 223 -21.18 1.61 -12.69
C ARG A 223 -21.90 1.79 -11.34
N LYS A 224 -22.84 0.90 -10.99
CA LYS A 224 -23.49 0.92 -9.66
C LYS A 224 -22.52 0.67 -8.51
N ALA A 225 -21.51 -0.18 -8.72
CA ALA A 225 -20.46 -0.42 -7.73
C ALA A 225 -19.59 0.82 -7.53
N TYR A 226 -19.26 1.52 -8.62
CA TYR A 226 -18.51 2.77 -8.60
C TYR A 226 -19.29 3.91 -7.92
N GLU A 227 -20.58 4.09 -8.24
CA GLU A 227 -21.47 5.07 -7.58
C GLU A 227 -21.54 4.84 -6.07
N ARG A 228 -21.67 3.58 -5.65
CA ARG A 228 -21.68 3.20 -4.22
C ARG A 228 -20.33 3.50 -3.56
N TYR A 229 -19.24 3.23 -4.25
CA TYR A 229 -17.90 3.56 -3.77
C TYR A 229 -17.75 5.07 -3.54
N LEU A 230 -18.15 5.91 -4.51
CA LEU A 230 -18.12 7.36 -4.36
C LEU A 230 -18.92 7.84 -3.15
N TYR A 231 -20.13 7.30 -2.96
CA TYR A 231 -20.97 7.63 -1.81
C TYR A 231 -20.30 7.27 -0.48
N ASN A 232 -19.78 6.05 -0.38
CA ASN A 232 -19.11 5.59 0.85
C ASN A 232 -17.86 6.43 1.15
N LYS A 233 -17.10 6.80 0.12
CA LYS A 233 -15.88 7.61 0.30
C LYS A 233 -16.17 9.00 0.85
N VAL A 234 -17.19 9.68 0.33
CA VAL A 234 -17.63 10.98 0.88
C VAL A 234 -18.02 10.83 2.34
N TYR A 235 -18.77 9.78 2.67
CA TYR A 235 -19.17 9.52 4.05
C TYR A 235 -17.96 9.24 4.97
N GLU A 236 -16.97 8.46 4.53
CA GLU A 236 -15.76 8.18 5.29
C GLU A 236 -14.92 9.45 5.49
N GLU A 237 -14.78 10.29 4.46
CA GLU A 237 -14.10 11.59 4.53
C GLU A 237 -14.76 12.51 5.56
N ASP A 238 -16.09 12.63 5.56
CA ASP A 238 -16.85 13.43 6.53
C ASP A 238 -16.69 12.92 7.97
N VAL A 239 -16.69 11.59 8.19
CA VAL A 239 -16.47 11.00 9.52
C VAL A 239 -15.05 11.28 10.03
N VAL A 240 -14.04 11.16 9.18
CA VAL A 240 -12.64 11.43 9.54
C VAL A 240 -12.44 12.91 9.85
N GLU A 241 -13.02 13.82 9.05
CA GLU A 241 -12.92 15.27 9.29
C GLU A 241 -13.59 15.64 10.61
N THR A 242 -14.79 15.12 10.90
CA THR A 242 -15.48 15.33 12.18
C THR A 242 -14.63 14.85 13.35
N ALA A 243 -14.09 13.63 13.28
CA ALA A 243 -13.24 13.09 14.34
C ALA A 243 -11.94 13.91 14.55
N ARG A 244 -11.42 14.49 13.46
CA ARG A 244 -10.25 15.38 13.52
C ARG A 244 -10.58 16.70 14.19
N GLU A 245 -11.72 17.29 13.85
CA GLU A 245 -12.21 18.52 14.47
C GLU A 245 -12.45 18.31 15.98
N ASP A 246 -13.16 17.24 16.35
CA ASP A 246 -13.40 16.87 17.75
C ASP A 246 -12.10 16.70 18.52
N GLY A 247 -11.15 15.93 17.98
CA GLY A 247 -9.84 15.74 18.60
C GLY A 247 -9.01 17.03 18.72
N TRP A 248 -9.18 17.97 17.78
CA TRP A 248 -8.54 19.27 17.86
C TRP A 248 -9.12 20.12 19.00
N PHE A 249 -10.45 20.15 19.16
CA PHE A 249 -11.13 20.86 20.25
C PHE A 249 -10.76 20.26 21.61
N GLU A 250 -10.83 18.94 21.76
CA GLU A 250 -10.41 18.26 22.99
C GLU A 250 -8.95 18.57 23.35
N GLY A 251 -8.05 18.50 22.38
CA GLY A 251 -6.63 18.80 22.58
C GLY A 251 -6.36 20.29 22.92
N TYR A 252 -7.16 21.20 22.37
CA TYR A 252 -7.10 22.63 22.70
C TYR A 252 -7.52 22.88 24.16
N ASP A 253 -8.67 22.33 24.58
CA ASP A 253 -9.20 22.47 25.93
C ASP A 253 -8.26 21.85 26.99
N GLU A 254 -7.70 20.65 26.70
CA GLU A 254 -6.69 20.02 27.57
C GLU A 254 -5.41 20.85 27.65
N GLY A 255 -4.97 21.43 26.54
CA GLY A 255 -3.79 22.27 26.44
C GLY A 255 -3.94 23.53 27.31
N GLU A 256 -5.08 24.19 27.24
CA GLU A 256 -5.40 25.37 28.04
C GLU A 256 -5.47 25.05 29.53
N ALA A 257 -6.18 23.98 29.91
CA ALA A 257 -6.27 23.53 31.28
C ALA A 257 -4.89 23.17 31.88
N ASN A 258 -4.02 22.53 31.07
CA ASN A 258 -2.65 22.21 31.47
C ASN A 258 -1.75 23.45 31.61
N ALA A 259 -1.93 24.46 30.75
CA ALA A 259 -1.21 25.74 30.84
C ALA A 259 -1.59 26.49 32.11
N LEU A 260 -2.88 26.58 32.44
CA LEU A 260 -3.39 27.18 33.67
C LEU A 260 -2.85 26.46 34.91
N LYS A 261 -2.86 25.14 34.97
CA LYS A 261 -2.27 24.35 36.07
C LYS A 261 -0.76 24.63 36.24
N LYS A 262 0.00 24.69 35.14
CA LYS A 262 1.44 25.03 35.19
C LYS A 262 1.67 26.46 35.68
N MET A 263 0.83 27.38 35.29
CA MET A 263 0.88 28.78 35.75
C MET A 263 0.58 28.86 37.25
N GLU A 264 -0.48 28.23 37.72
CA GLU A 264 -0.83 28.14 39.15
C GLU A 264 0.33 27.59 39.98
N LEU A 265 0.95 26.50 39.54
CA LEU A 265 2.11 25.89 40.22
C LEU A 265 3.32 26.84 40.28
N LYS A 266 3.60 27.57 39.19
CA LYS A 266 4.68 28.59 39.15
C LYS A 266 4.43 29.70 40.12
N LEU A 267 3.22 30.30 40.14
CA LEU A 267 2.84 31.37 41.04
C LEU A 267 2.93 30.93 42.53
N LYS A 268 2.47 29.73 42.82
CA LYS A 268 2.61 29.12 44.16
C LYS A 268 4.06 28.99 44.59
N ASN A 269 4.95 28.54 43.70
CA ASN A 269 6.39 28.41 43.98
C ASN A 269 7.09 29.77 44.17
N LEU A 270 6.54 30.85 43.59
CA LEU A 270 6.98 32.23 43.75
C LEU A 270 6.48 32.87 45.07
N GLY A 271 5.65 32.17 45.84
CA GLY A 271 5.18 32.58 47.15
C GLY A 271 3.87 33.41 47.14
N PHE A 272 3.15 33.45 46.04
CA PHE A 272 1.82 34.11 45.98
C PHE A 272 0.79 33.25 46.77
N ASP A 273 -0.10 33.95 47.44
CA ASP A 273 -1.21 33.30 48.17
C ASP A 273 -2.34 32.86 47.17
N LYS A 274 -3.21 31.94 47.65
CA LYS A 274 -4.27 31.39 46.84
C LYS A 274 -5.25 32.40 46.23
N GLN A 275 -5.50 33.50 46.95
CA GLN A 275 -6.46 34.50 46.54
C GLN A 275 -5.90 35.33 45.37
N THR A 276 -4.64 35.76 45.51
CA THR A 276 -3.90 36.46 44.45
C THR A 276 -3.74 35.60 43.19
N ILE A 277 -3.43 34.30 43.34
CA ILE A 277 -3.34 33.36 42.21
C ILE A 277 -4.68 33.25 41.48
N ALA A 278 -5.78 33.12 42.20
CA ALA A 278 -7.11 33.02 41.60
C ALA A 278 -7.53 34.33 40.85
N GLU A 279 -7.12 35.51 41.36
CA GLU A 279 -7.36 36.78 40.68
C GLU A 279 -6.54 36.95 39.41
N ILE A 280 -5.30 36.45 39.38
CA ILE A 280 -4.43 36.47 38.19
C ILE A 280 -4.99 35.55 37.11
N ILE A 281 -5.40 34.33 37.47
CA ILE A 281 -5.93 33.31 36.52
C ILE A 281 -7.29 33.83 35.94
N LYS A 282 -8.19 34.39 36.74
CA LYS A 282 -9.43 34.97 36.29
C LYS A 282 -9.31 36.16 35.31
N LYS A 283 -8.18 36.77 35.21
CA LYS A 283 -7.95 37.89 34.27
C LYS A 283 -7.47 37.42 32.91
N GLU A 284 -7.10 36.15 32.76
CA GLU A 284 -6.64 35.57 31.50
C GLU A 284 -7.75 34.67 30.81
N GLU A 285 -8.87 34.40 31.49
CA GLU A 285 -10.08 33.88 30.87
C GLU A 285 -10.87 35.05 30.19
#